data_65e54fa94290b73fbed558d311989f19
#
_entry.id   65e54fa94290b73fbed558d311989f19
#
_cell.length_a   1.000
_cell.length_b   1.000
_cell.length_c   1.000
_cell.angle_alpha   90.00
_cell.angle_beta   90.00
_cell.angle_gamma   90.00
#
_symmetry.space_group_name_H-M   'P 1'
#
loop_
_entity.id
_entity.type
_entity.pdbx_description
1 polymer ?
#
loop_
_entity_poly.entity_id
_entity_poly.type
_entity_poly.pdbx_seq_one_letter_code
_entity_poly.pdbx_strand_id
1 'polypeptide(L)'
;VLGEILTAIVTPFKPDGTIDLEAFRALARHLVDHGSDGLVVTGTTGEAPTLSDDERMALYEAAVDEVGAHATVVAGTGTYSTSHSVQLTEQAHELGVDGFLVVTPYYNKPPPRGIVAHFQAIADVTDKPIVVYNIPSRVVINLETQTIAALGEIPTVRAVKQAHPDLAQARAIVELGLDLYA
;
A
#
# COMPACT_ATOMS: atom_id res chain seq x y z
N VAL A 1 10.87 1.20 -9.31
CA VAL A 1 11.23 0.08 -8.42
C VAL A 1 10.14 -0.98 -8.39
N LEU A 2 8.86 -0.60 -8.33
CA LEU A 2 7.72 -1.53 -8.28
C LEU A 2 6.94 -1.63 -9.60
N GLY A 3 7.36 -0.92 -10.64
CA GLY A 3 6.68 -0.77 -11.93
C GLY A 3 6.15 0.65 -12.13
N GLU A 4 5.73 0.96 -13.34
CA GLU A 4 5.18 2.28 -13.69
C GLU A 4 3.66 2.29 -13.51
N ILE A 5 2.98 1.18 -13.84
CA ILE A 5 1.52 1.03 -13.76
C ILE A 5 1.17 0.01 -12.68
N LEU A 6 0.78 0.52 -11.50
CA LEU A 6 0.31 -0.29 -10.39
C LEU A 6 -1.21 -0.17 -10.26
N THR A 7 -1.94 -1.21 -10.63
CA THR A 7 -3.40 -1.20 -10.55
C THR A 7 -3.90 -1.53 -9.15
N ALA A 8 -4.67 -0.63 -8.54
CA ALA A 8 -5.38 -0.91 -7.31
C ALA A 8 -6.58 -1.83 -7.61
N ILE A 9 -6.41 -3.11 -7.34
CA ILE A 9 -7.41 -4.14 -7.65
C ILE A 9 -8.58 -4.11 -6.64
N VAL A 10 -9.79 -4.36 -7.12
CA VAL A 10 -10.98 -4.55 -6.28
C VAL A 10 -10.97 -5.93 -5.61
N THR A 11 -11.72 -6.08 -4.52
CA THR A 11 -12.01 -7.38 -3.90
C THR A 11 -13.37 -7.86 -4.36
N PRO A 12 -13.46 -8.88 -5.24
CA PRO A 12 -14.74 -9.47 -5.61
C PRO A 12 -15.38 -10.22 -4.44
N PHE A 13 -16.68 -10.06 -4.28
CA PHE A 13 -17.48 -10.77 -3.28
C PHE A 13 -18.57 -11.60 -3.94
N LYS A 14 -18.89 -12.73 -3.33
CA LYS A 14 -20.04 -13.54 -3.67
C LYS A 14 -21.32 -12.91 -3.12
N PRO A 15 -22.52 -13.34 -3.59
CA PRO A 15 -23.80 -12.83 -3.08
C PRO A 15 -24.02 -13.01 -1.57
N ASP A 16 -23.34 -13.94 -0.95
CA ASP A 16 -23.38 -14.19 0.50
C ASP A 16 -22.41 -13.30 1.31
N GLY A 17 -21.64 -12.44 0.63
CA GLY A 17 -20.68 -11.52 1.23
C GLY A 17 -19.28 -12.11 1.49
N THR A 18 -19.04 -13.37 1.16
CA THR A 18 -17.70 -13.97 1.22
C THR A 18 -16.85 -13.56 0.02
N ILE A 19 -15.52 -13.54 0.18
CA ILE A 19 -14.60 -13.22 -0.92
C ILE A 19 -14.71 -14.29 -2.02
N ASP A 20 -14.73 -13.83 -3.26
CA ASP A 20 -14.61 -14.67 -4.46
C ASP A 20 -13.16 -14.70 -4.95
N LEU A 21 -12.37 -15.61 -4.39
CA LEU A 21 -10.95 -15.77 -4.77
C LEU A 21 -10.76 -16.23 -6.22
N GLU A 22 -11.72 -16.95 -6.81
CA GLU A 22 -11.65 -17.36 -8.22
C GLU A 22 -11.79 -16.15 -9.14
N ALA A 23 -12.79 -15.32 -8.90
CA ALA A 23 -12.97 -14.06 -9.61
C ALA A 23 -11.79 -13.09 -9.39
N PHE A 24 -11.24 -13.04 -8.17
CA PHE A 24 -10.06 -12.23 -7.86
C PHE A 24 -8.84 -12.67 -8.69
N ARG A 25 -8.50 -13.97 -8.72
CA ARG A 25 -7.39 -14.51 -9.51
C ARG A 25 -7.58 -14.24 -11.02
N ALA A 26 -8.78 -14.45 -11.54
CA ALA A 26 -9.10 -14.18 -12.94
C ALA A 26 -8.91 -12.69 -13.28
N LEU A 27 -9.34 -11.78 -12.39
CA LEU A 27 -9.15 -10.34 -12.56
C LEU A 27 -7.67 -9.95 -12.47
N ALA A 28 -6.92 -10.53 -11.54
CA ALA A 28 -5.49 -10.27 -11.38
C ALA A 28 -4.72 -10.60 -12.67
N ARG A 29 -4.95 -11.81 -13.24
CA ARG A 29 -4.38 -12.18 -14.56
C ARG A 29 -4.77 -11.19 -15.64
N HIS A 30 -6.08 -10.88 -15.73
CA HIS A 30 -6.58 -9.97 -16.75
C HIS A 30 -5.87 -8.61 -16.71
N LEU A 31 -5.68 -8.03 -15.52
CA LEU A 31 -5.03 -6.73 -15.37
C LEU A 31 -3.55 -6.77 -15.80
N VAL A 32 -2.83 -7.82 -15.41
CA VAL A 32 -1.41 -8.00 -15.79
C VAL A 32 -1.28 -8.24 -17.29
N ASP A 33 -2.10 -9.11 -17.89
CA ASP A 33 -2.10 -9.38 -19.33
C ASP A 33 -2.45 -8.13 -20.17
N HIS A 34 -3.09 -7.12 -19.55
CA HIS A 34 -3.49 -5.88 -20.23
C HIS A 34 -2.65 -4.65 -19.79
N GLY A 35 -1.45 -4.88 -19.25
CA GLY A 35 -0.44 -3.84 -19.10
C GLY A 35 -0.24 -3.28 -17.70
N SER A 36 -0.76 -3.93 -16.66
CA SER A 36 -0.35 -3.60 -15.30
C SER A 36 1.01 -4.24 -15.00
N ASP A 37 1.98 -3.43 -14.56
CA ASP A 37 3.29 -3.92 -14.08
C ASP A 37 3.17 -4.57 -12.70
N GLY A 38 2.14 -4.21 -11.96
CA GLY A 38 1.86 -4.76 -10.64
C GLY A 38 0.46 -4.44 -10.13
N LEU A 39 0.11 -5.07 -9.01
CA LEU A 39 -1.19 -4.92 -8.37
C LEU A 39 -1.03 -4.42 -6.94
N VAL A 40 -1.86 -3.45 -6.56
CA VAL A 40 -2.02 -3.04 -5.15
C VAL A 40 -3.24 -3.76 -4.59
N VAL A 41 -2.97 -4.74 -3.73
CA VAL A 41 -3.99 -5.60 -3.12
C VAL A 41 -4.40 -5.04 -1.77
N THR A 42 -5.68 -5.08 -1.45
CA THR A 42 -6.27 -4.52 -0.21
C THR A 42 -5.89 -3.05 0.04
N GLY A 43 -5.82 -2.26 -1.03
CA GLY A 43 -5.83 -0.81 -0.92
C GLY A 43 -7.25 -0.29 -0.64
N THR A 44 -7.45 1.02 -0.75
CA THR A 44 -8.78 1.64 -0.61
C THR A 44 -9.80 1.07 -1.60
N THR A 45 -9.39 0.85 -2.86
CA THR A 45 -10.21 0.26 -3.92
C THR A 45 -10.60 -1.18 -3.60
N GLY A 46 -9.72 -1.93 -2.93
CA GLY A 46 -9.96 -3.30 -2.47
C GLY A 46 -10.71 -3.39 -1.15
N GLU A 47 -11.31 -2.30 -0.67
CA GLU A 47 -12.16 -2.24 0.53
C GLU A 47 -11.46 -2.71 1.83
N ALA A 48 -10.14 -2.47 1.94
CA ALA A 48 -9.32 -2.93 3.07
C ALA A 48 -9.96 -2.77 4.47
N PRO A 49 -10.64 -1.64 4.81
CA PRO A 49 -11.20 -1.47 6.16
C PRO A 49 -12.33 -2.44 6.51
N THR A 50 -12.93 -3.11 5.52
CA THR A 50 -14.06 -4.04 5.73
C THR A 50 -13.63 -5.51 5.75
N LEU A 51 -12.35 -5.78 5.44
CA LEU A 51 -11.77 -7.12 5.41
C LEU A 51 -11.18 -7.51 6.76
N SER A 52 -11.38 -8.76 7.17
CA SER A 52 -10.61 -9.37 8.25
C SER A 52 -9.15 -9.57 7.85
N ASP A 53 -8.28 -9.82 8.82
CA ASP A 53 -6.86 -10.08 8.55
C ASP A 53 -6.67 -11.38 7.76
N ASP A 54 -7.44 -12.44 8.07
CA ASP A 54 -7.42 -13.69 7.32
C ASP A 54 -7.80 -13.50 5.85
N GLU A 55 -8.82 -12.67 5.58
CA GLU A 55 -9.22 -12.34 4.22
C GLU A 55 -8.15 -11.57 3.46
N ARG A 56 -7.45 -10.64 4.14
CA ARG A 56 -6.32 -9.92 3.54
C ARG A 56 -5.18 -10.87 3.18
N MET A 57 -4.81 -11.77 4.12
CA MET A 57 -3.76 -12.76 3.86
C MET A 57 -4.13 -13.68 2.70
N ALA A 58 -5.36 -14.15 2.62
CA ALA A 58 -5.84 -14.97 1.51
C ALA A 58 -5.76 -14.24 0.15
N LEU A 59 -6.03 -12.92 0.12
CA LEU A 59 -5.92 -12.11 -1.09
C LEU A 59 -4.45 -11.88 -1.50
N TYR A 60 -3.54 -11.67 -0.53
CA TYR A 60 -2.10 -11.53 -0.83
C TYR A 60 -1.53 -12.83 -1.38
N GLU A 61 -1.80 -13.96 -0.71
CA GLU A 61 -1.40 -15.28 -1.17
C GLU A 61 -1.94 -15.57 -2.59
N ALA A 62 -3.24 -15.30 -2.81
CA ALA A 62 -3.85 -15.48 -4.13
C ALA A 62 -3.20 -14.62 -5.22
N ALA A 63 -2.80 -13.38 -4.91
CA ALA A 63 -2.13 -12.52 -5.88
C ALA A 63 -0.69 -12.99 -6.15
N VAL A 64 0.07 -13.33 -5.12
CA VAL A 64 1.46 -13.82 -5.25
C VAL A 64 1.48 -15.11 -6.07
N ASP A 65 0.61 -16.08 -5.75
CA ASP A 65 0.50 -17.34 -6.48
C ASP A 65 0.14 -17.13 -7.96
N GLU A 66 -0.75 -16.17 -8.24
CA GLU A 66 -1.35 -16.01 -9.55
C GLU A 66 -0.47 -15.21 -10.51
N VAL A 67 0.09 -14.10 -10.03
CA VAL A 67 0.81 -13.14 -10.87
C VAL A 67 2.23 -12.82 -10.40
N GLY A 68 2.64 -13.24 -9.22
CA GLY A 68 3.93 -12.86 -8.62
C GLY A 68 5.18 -13.26 -9.42
N ALA A 69 5.06 -14.23 -10.34
CA ALA A 69 6.16 -14.58 -11.26
C ALA A 69 6.32 -13.56 -12.42
N HIS A 70 5.34 -12.69 -12.66
CA HIS A 70 5.27 -11.84 -13.85
C HIS A 70 5.00 -10.37 -13.55
N ALA A 71 4.49 -10.05 -12.37
CA ALA A 71 4.10 -8.71 -11.95
C ALA A 71 4.36 -8.51 -10.46
N THR A 72 4.57 -7.27 -10.04
CA THR A 72 4.77 -6.96 -8.62
C THR A 72 3.45 -7.02 -7.84
N VAL A 73 3.52 -7.55 -6.61
CA VAL A 73 2.40 -7.58 -5.67
C VAL A 73 2.69 -6.64 -4.51
N VAL A 74 1.89 -5.60 -4.37
CA VAL A 74 2.02 -4.58 -3.32
C VAL A 74 0.87 -4.75 -2.33
N ALA A 75 1.17 -5.07 -1.07
CA ALA A 75 0.17 -5.26 -0.02
C ALA A 75 -0.22 -3.94 0.66
N GLY A 76 -1.51 -3.68 0.79
CA GLY A 76 -2.04 -2.55 1.57
C GLY A 76 -2.11 -2.89 3.06
N THR A 77 -1.08 -2.55 3.84
CA THR A 77 -0.98 -2.92 5.27
C THR A 77 -1.16 -1.76 6.25
N GLY A 78 -1.32 -0.52 5.74
CA GLY A 78 -1.52 0.66 6.58
C GLY A 78 -2.87 0.68 7.28
N THR A 79 -2.85 0.90 8.60
CA THR A 79 -4.03 1.11 9.44
C THR A 79 -3.81 2.30 10.39
N TYR A 80 -4.81 2.67 11.18
CA TYR A 80 -4.65 3.68 12.24
C TYR A 80 -3.88 3.16 13.46
N SER A 81 -3.66 1.84 13.59
CA SER A 81 -2.94 1.21 14.68
C SER A 81 -1.54 0.78 14.22
N THR A 82 -0.51 1.28 14.89
CA THR A 82 0.89 0.93 14.55
C THR A 82 1.15 -0.57 14.72
N SER A 83 0.74 -1.15 15.86
CA SER A 83 0.96 -2.59 16.11
C SER A 83 0.24 -3.47 15.11
N HIS A 84 -0.98 -3.10 14.69
CA HIS A 84 -1.73 -3.84 13.67
C HIS A 84 -1.08 -3.71 12.29
N SER A 85 -0.62 -2.50 11.91
CA SER A 85 0.10 -2.33 10.64
C SER A 85 1.42 -3.09 10.60
N VAL A 86 2.15 -3.17 11.72
CA VAL A 86 3.36 -3.99 11.86
C VAL A 86 3.02 -5.46 11.65
N GLN A 87 2.03 -5.99 12.36
CA GLN A 87 1.59 -7.39 12.23
C GLN A 87 1.18 -7.76 10.80
N LEU A 88 0.36 -6.91 10.15
CA LEU A 88 -0.05 -7.12 8.75
C LEU A 88 1.15 -7.11 7.80
N THR A 89 2.13 -6.23 8.05
CA THR A 89 3.33 -6.12 7.22
C THR A 89 4.22 -7.36 7.38
N GLU A 90 4.43 -7.85 8.60
CA GLU A 90 5.17 -9.09 8.86
C GLU A 90 4.53 -10.29 8.15
N GLN A 91 3.23 -10.48 8.32
CA GLN A 91 2.51 -11.59 7.69
C GLN A 91 2.55 -11.52 6.16
N ALA A 92 2.31 -10.34 5.58
CA ALA A 92 2.37 -10.16 4.13
C ALA A 92 3.81 -10.31 3.59
N HIS A 93 4.83 -9.90 4.36
CA HIS A 93 6.23 -10.12 4.01
C HIS A 93 6.55 -11.63 3.89
N GLU A 94 6.07 -12.44 4.84
CA GLU A 94 6.24 -13.90 4.83
C GLU A 94 5.56 -14.57 3.63
N LEU A 95 4.46 -14.00 3.13
CA LEU A 95 3.76 -14.47 1.91
C LEU A 95 4.51 -14.11 0.61
N GLY A 96 5.57 -13.32 0.68
CA GLY A 96 6.42 -13.02 -0.47
C GLY A 96 5.95 -11.87 -1.35
N VAL A 97 5.15 -10.92 -0.83
CA VAL A 97 4.82 -9.70 -1.56
C VAL A 97 6.08 -8.87 -1.86
N ASP A 98 6.05 -8.04 -2.91
CA ASP A 98 7.20 -7.26 -3.39
C ASP A 98 7.33 -5.89 -2.72
N GLY A 99 6.28 -5.41 -2.07
CA GLY A 99 6.27 -4.12 -1.39
C GLY A 99 4.97 -3.83 -0.66
N PHE A 100 4.93 -2.67 -0.02
CA PHE A 100 3.82 -2.29 0.85
C PHE A 100 3.27 -0.91 0.49
N LEU A 101 1.94 -0.78 0.43
CA LEU A 101 1.26 0.50 0.42
C LEU A 101 0.76 0.81 1.83
N VAL A 102 1.33 1.85 2.45
CA VAL A 102 1.00 2.22 3.82
C VAL A 102 0.33 3.59 3.83
N VAL A 103 -0.97 3.60 4.13
CA VAL A 103 -1.71 4.85 4.33
C VAL A 103 -1.33 5.46 5.69
N THR A 104 -1.27 6.79 5.77
CA THR A 104 -1.08 7.46 7.06
C THR A 104 -2.19 7.09 8.04
N PRO A 105 -1.89 6.97 9.36
CA PRO A 105 -2.91 6.69 10.35
C PRO A 105 -4.07 7.69 10.26
N TYR A 106 -5.25 7.17 9.95
CA TYR A 106 -6.48 7.95 9.81
C TYR A 106 -7.23 8.03 11.14
N TYR A 107 -8.24 8.91 11.25
CA TYR A 107 -9.11 9.10 12.41
C TYR A 107 -8.42 9.76 13.62
N ASN A 108 -7.37 9.16 14.18
CA ASN A 108 -6.67 9.63 15.39
C ASN A 108 -5.68 10.79 15.17
N LYS A 109 -5.41 11.18 13.92
CA LYS A 109 -4.61 12.37 13.53
C LYS A 109 -3.30 12.54 14.31
N PRO A 110 -2.36 11.59 14.21
CA PRO A 110 -1.08 11.71 14.90
C PRO A 110 -0.28 12.94 14.41
N PRO A 111 0.56 13.55 15.27
CA PRO A 111 1.45 14.62 14.85
C PRO A 111 2.57 14.07 13.93
N PRO A 112 3.28 14.93 13.16
CA PRO A 112 4.32 14.52 12.23
C PRO A 112 5.33 13.52 12.80
N ARG A 113 5.84 13.79 14.02
CA ARG A 113 6.76 12.87 14.72
C ARG A 113 6.15 11.49 14.99
N GLY A 114 4.84 11.42 15.24
CA GLY A 114 4.12 10.16 15.46
C GLY A 114 3.94 9.40 14.15
N ILE A 115 3.75 10.11 13.03
CA ILE A 115 3.69 9.50 11.69
C ILE A 115 5.04 8.88 11.34
N VAL A 116 6.15 9.61 11.52
CA VAL A 116 7.49 9.07 11.26
C VAL A 116 7.77 7.85 12.12
N ALA A 117 7.45 7.89 13.41
CA ALA A 117 7.61 6.72 14.30
C ALA A 117 6.75 5.52 13.89
N HIS A 118 5.53 5.77 13.39
CA HIS A 118 4.65 4.71 12.86
C HIS A 118 5.27 4.03 11.64
N PHE A 119 5.77 4.79 10.67
CA PHE A 119 6.43 4.25 9.48
C PHE A 119 7.76 3.56 9.81
N GLN A 120 8.52 4.09 10.79
CA GLN A 120 9.74 3.43 11.25
C GLN A 120 9.45 2.04 11.82
N ALA A 121 8.44 1.92 12.69
CA ALA A 121 8.05 0.62 13.26
C ALA A 121 7.63 -0.40 12.20
N ILE A 122 6.96 0.05 11.13
CA ILE A 122 6.61 -0.81 9.99
C ILE A 122 7.86 -1.18 9.18
N ALA A 123 8.77 -0.23 8.97
CA ALA A 123 10.02 -0.44 8.25
C ALA A 123 10.97 -1.42 8.98
N ASP A 124 10.92 -1.48 10.30
CA ASP A 124 11.78 -2.34 11.11
C ASP A 124 11.48 -3.85 10.92
N VAL A 125 10.32 -4.20 10.34
CA VAL A 125 9.89 -5.60 10.13
C VAL A 125 9.93 -6.04 8.67
N THR A 126 10.48 -5.23 7.77
CA THR A 126 10.60 -5.59 6.36
C THR A 126 11.80 -4.92 5.69
N ASP A 127 12.41 -5.61 4.74
CA ASP A 127 13.42 -5.06 3.83
C ASP A 127 12.84 -4.64 2.46
N LYS A 128 11.54 -4.84 2.26
CA LYS A 128 10.85 -4.52 1.01
C LYS A 128 10.47 -3.03 0.94
N PRO A 129 10.32 -2.48 -0.28
CA PRO A 129 9.94 -1.08 -0.47
C PRO A 129 8.57 -0.74 0.11
N ILE A 130 8.50 0.41 0.77
CA ILE A 130 7.28 0.99 1.31
C ILE A 130 6.90 2.20 0.46
N VAL A 131 5.65 2.23 0.02
CA VAL A 131 4.99 3.36 -0.63
C VAL A 131 4.15 4.09 0.40
N VAL A 132 4.53 5.30 0.75
CA VAL A 132 3.75 6.16 1.64
C VAL A 132 2.50 6.64 0.91
N TYR A 133 1.31 6.43 1.49
CA TYR A 133 0.07 6.86 0.87
C TYR A 133 -0.48 8.12 1.52
N ASN A 134 -0.35 9.26 0.81
CA ASN A 134 -0.90 10.55 1.21
C ASN A 134 -2.23 10.80 0.51
N ILE A 135 -3.33 10.71 1.26
CA ILE A 135 -4.69 10.92 0.77
C ILE A 135 -5.52 11.76 1.76
N PRO A 136 -5.28 13.08 1.85
CA PRO A 136 -5.91 13.94 2.85
C PRO A 136 -7.43 14.00 2.76
N SER A 137 -8.00 13.76 1.58
CA SER A 137 -9.47 13.71 1.40
C SER A 137 -10.16 12.58 2.17
N ARG A 138 -9.40 11.53 2.57
CA ARG A 138 -9.92 10.38 3.34
C ARG A 138 -9.37 10.33 4.76
N VAL A 139 -8.09 10.67 4.95
CA VAL A 139 -7.41 10.52 6.25
C VAL A 139 -7.36 11.81 7.03
N VAL A 140 -7.80 12.93 6.45
CA VAL A 140 -7.83 14.29 7.02
C VAL A 140 -6.44 14.93 7.19
N ILE A 141 -5.38 14.14 7.37
CA ILE A 141 -4.00 14.64 7.45
C ILE A 141 -3.44 14.75 6.03
N ASN A 142 -2.88 15.92 5.71
CA ASN A 142 -1.96 16.06 4.58
C ASN A 142 -0.54 16.03 5.11
N LEU A 143 0.30 15.16 4.53
CA LEU A 143 1.72 15.13 4.86
C LEU A 143 2.40 16.38 4.30
N GLU A 144 2.96 17.21 5.16
CA GLU A 144 3.79 18.31 4.71
C GLU A 144 5.10 17.79 4.10
N THR A 145 5.68 18.52 3.15
CA THR A 145 6.92 18.15 2.46
C THR A 145 8.05 17.79 3.43
N GLN A 146 8.16 18.52 4.54
CA GLN A 146 9.16 18.23 5.58
C GLN A 146 8.94 16.86 6.25
N THR A 147 7.69 16.46 6.45
CA THR A 147 7.36 15.13 6.99
C THR A 147 7.69 14.04 5.97
N ILE A 148 7.39 14.29 4.68
CA ILE A 148 7.73 13.37 3.60
C ILE A 148 9.26 13.21 3.49
N ALA A 149 10.02 14.31 3.62
CA ALA A 149 11.48 14.26 3.66
C ALA A 149 12.00 13.39 4.81
N ALA A 150 11.44 13.56 6.01
CA ALA A 150 11.80 12.74 7.17
C ALA A 150 11.43 11.24 6.99
N LEU A 151 10.33 10.95 6.30
CA LEU A 151 9.96 9.58 5.93
C LEU A 151 10.95 9.00 4.88
N GLY A 152 11.42 9.81 3.94
CA GLY A 152 12.41 9.42 2.94
C GLY A 152 13.79 9.03 3.49
N GLU A 153 14.10 9.43 4.73
CA GLU A 153 15.31 8.99 5.43
C GLU A 153 15.23 7.52 5.91
N ILE A 154 14.04 6.94 5.94
CA ILE A 154 13.85 5.53 6.27
C ILE A 154 14.23 4.69 5.04
N PRO A 155 15.21 3.79 5.10
CA PRO A 155 15.80 3.16 3.92
C PRO A 155 14.81 2.37 3.04
N THR A 156 13.75 1.82 3.64
CA THR A 156 12.73 1.06 2.91
C THR A 156 11.63 1.95 2.32
N VAL A 157 11.50 3.22 2.74
CA VAL A 157 10.57 4.18 2.12
C VAL A 157 11.16 4.64 0.78
N ARG A 158 10.54 4.21 -0.33
CA ARG A 158 11.06 4.44 -1.68
C ARG A 158 10.15 5.27 -2.56
N ALA A 159 8.89 5.40 -2.18
CA ALA A 159 7.90 6.07 -3.01
C ALA A 159 6.81 6.75 -2.18
N VAL A 160 6.12 7.68 -2.81
CA VAL A 160 4.89 8.29 -2.29
C VAL A 160 3.78 8.13 -3.32
N LYS A 161 2.64 7.59 -2.91
CA LYS A 161 1.38 7.73 -3.64
C LYS A 161 0.70 9.01 -3.19
N GLN A 162 0.73 10.03 -4.06
CA GLN A 162 0.21 11.37 -3.80
C GLN A 162 -1.20 11.52 -4.36
N ALA A 163 -2.21 11.15 -3.59
CA ALA A 163 -3.62 11.35 -3.95
C ALA A 163 -4.13 12.73 -3.48
N HIS A 164 -3.41 13.77 -3.90
CA HIS A 164 -3.67 15.17 -3.58
C HIS A 164 -3.27 16.05 -4.77
N PRO A 165 -4.08 17.07 -5.16
CA PRO A 165 -3.88 17.83 -6.41
C PRO A 165 -2.76 18.89 -6.36
N ASP A 166 -1.95 18.94 -5.29
CA ASP A 166 -0.84 19.88 -5.16
C ASP A 166 0.37 19.45 -5.99
N LEU A 167 0.49 20.03 -7.20
CA LEU A 167 1.60 19.76 -8.11
C LEU A 167 2.95 20.31 -7.60
N ALA A 168 2.95 21.34 -6.76
CA ALA A 168 4.19 21.84 -6.17
C ALA A 168 4.75 20.82 -5.17
N GLN A 169 3.90 20.24 -4.35
CA GLN A 169 4.27 19.15 -3.44
C GLN A 169 4.70 17.89 -4.22
N ALA A 170 4.00 17.55 -5.31
CA ALA A 170 4.38 16.42 -6.16
C ALA A 170 5.81 16.58 -6.73
N ARG A 171 6.18 17.78 -7.20
CA ARG A 171 7.55 18.08 -7.64
C ARG A 171 8.57 17.97 -6.50
N ALA A 172 8.25 18.51 -5.33
CA ALA A 172 9.12 18.41 -4.16
C ALA A 172 9.39 16.96 -3.75
N ILE A 173 8.40 16.06 -3.87
CA ILE A 173 8.57 14.62 -3.61
C ILE A 173 9.61 14.01 -4.55
N VAL A 174 9.53 14.33 -5.85
CA VAL A 174 10.51 13.85 -6.85
C VAL A 174 11.91 14.42 -6.58
N GLU A 175 12.01 15.70 -6.19
CA GLU A 175 13.28 16.35 -5.83
C GLU A 175 13.94 15.73 -4.58
N LEU A 176 13.15 15.10 -3.70
CA LEU A 176 13.65 14.30 -2.56
C LEU A 176 14.20 12.93 -2.99
N GLY A 177 14.11 12.56 -4.26
CA GLY A 177 14.59 11.28 -4.79
C GLY A 177 13.63 10.11 -4.54
N LEU A 178 12.38 10.39 -4.21
CA LEU A 178 11.32 9.39 -4.03
C LEU A 178 10.53 9.20 -5.34
N ASP A 179 10.18 7.95 -5.65
CA ASP A 179 9.25 7.68 -6.74
C ASP A 179 7.86 8.24 -6.42
N LEU A 180 7.17 8.75 -7.45
CA LEU A 180 5.86 9.36 -7.31
C LEU A 180 4.80 8.56 -8.04
N TYR A 181 3.78 8.10 -7.30
CA TYR A 181 2.55 7.52 -7.84
C TYR A 181 1.36 8.45 -7.58
N ALA A 182 0.28 8.31 -8.39
CA ALA A 182 -0.95 9.07 -8.26
C ALA A 182 -2.17 8.14 -8.05
#